data_a6f6495a9f46be26226ca3d00934d658
#
_entry.id   a6f6495a9f46be26226ca3d00934d658
#
_cell.length_a   1.000
_cell.length_b   1.000
_cell.length_c   1.000
_cell.angle_alpha   90.00
_cell.angle_beta   90.00
_cell.angle_gamma   90.00
#
_symmetry.space_group_name_H-M   'P 1'
#
loop_
_entity.id
_entity.type
_entity.pdbx_description
1 polymer ?
#
loop_
_entity_poly.entity_id
_entity_poly.type
_entity_poly.pdbx_seq_one_letter_code
_entity_poly.pdbx_strand_id
1 'polypeptide(L)'
;MILSLPSLPPSVNASRQIMLRGTRRYIGSTAQYRDWIEAASWEVATQRKGRVVAGPALVEIVATPPKGRAPDLDNIIKPTLDALQKGGALAN
;
A
#
# COMPACT_ATOMS: atom_id res chain seq x y z
N MET A 1 -16.74 -6.85 -0.04
CA MET A 1 -15.61 -7.27 0.82
C MET A 1 -15.10 -6.05 1.56
N ILE A 2 -14.99 -6.17 2.85
CA ILE A 2 -14.46 -5.09 3.70
C ILE A 2 -13.14 -5.58 4.30
N LEU A 3 -12.09 -4.76 4.15
CA LEU A 3 -10.77 -5.07 4.66
C LEU A 3 -10.30 -3.90 5.53
N SER A 4 -9.59 -4.21 6.61
CA SER A 4 -9.04 -3.22 7.52
C SER A 4 -7.52 -3.33 7.57
N LEU A 5 -6.83 -2.21 7.39
CA LEU A 5 -5.38 -2.15 7.52
C LEU A 5 -5.01 -1.41 8.80
N PRO A 6 -3.98 -1.88 9.53
CA PRO A 6 -3.68 -1.34 10.87
C PRO A 6 -3.05 0.04 10.85
N SER A 7 -2.51 0.48 9.73
CA SER A 7 -1.83 1.78 9.64
C SER A 7 -1.93 2.36 8.24
N LEU A 8 -1.73 3.66 8.15
CA LEU A 8 -1.62 4.36 6.88
C LEU A 8 -0.29 4.06 6.21
N PRO A 9 -0.25 4.06 4.85
CA PRO A 9 1.03 3.89 4.17
C PRO A 9 1.98 5.04 4.47
N PRO A 10 3.30 4.80 4.39
CA PRO A 10 4.29 5.87 4.50
C PRO A 10 4.11 6.90 3.38
N SER A 11 4.53 8.15 3.63
CA SER A 11 4.48 9.18 2.61
C SER A 11 5.36 8.84 1.41
N VAL A 12 5.11 9.47 0.27
CA VAL A 12 5.93 9.27 -0.93
C VAL A 12 7.40 9.56 -0.64
N ASN A 13 7.67 10.62 0.12
CA ASN A 13 9.04 10.97 0.48
C ASN A 13 9.71 9.92 1.37
N ALA A 14 8.93 9.22 2.18
CA ALA A 14 9.44 8.14 3.02
C ALA A 14 9.45 6.79 2.30
N SER A 15 8.72 6.65 1.17
CA SER A 15 8.61 5.39 0.45
C SER A 15 9.63 5.23 -0.68
N ARG A 16 10.28 6.32 -1.10
CA ARG A 16 11.26 6.31 -2.19
C ARG A 16 12.48 7.12 -1.80
N GLN A 17 13.63 6.70 -2.31
CA GLN A 17 14.90 7.39 -2.09
C GLN A 17 15.81 7.17 -3.28
N ILE A 18 16.75 8.09 -3.47
CA ILE A 18 17.82 7.92 -4.46
C ILE A 18 18.82 6.96 -3.84
N MET A 19 19.12 5.88 -4.55
CA MET A 19 20.09 4.88 -4.14
C MET A 19 21.29 4.92 -5.06
N LEU A 20 22.44 4.51 -4.51
CA LEU A 20 23.67 4.36 -5.27
C LEU A 20 24.00 2.87 -5.39
N ARG A 21 24.31 2.45 -6.62
CA ARG A 21 24.87 1.13 -6.87
C ARG A 21 26.13 1.32 -7.72
N GLY A 22 27.28 1.26 -7.06
CA GLY A 22 28.53 1.69 -7.69
C GLY A 22 28.46 3.16 -8.03
N THR A 23 28.57 3.50 -9.34
CA THR A 23 28.45 4.89 -9.82
C THR A 23 27.05 5.23 -10.32
N ARG A 24 26.10 4.28 -10.27
CA ARG A 24 24.76 4.51 -10.77
C ARG A 24 23.84 4.99 -9.66
N ARG A 25 23.01 5.96 -10.00
CA ARG A 25 21.91 6.40 -9.15
C ARG A 25 20.61 5.81 -9.65
N TYR A 26 19.75 5.38 -8.74
CA TYR A 26 18.42 4.92 -9.08
C TYR A 26 17.46 5.26 -7.94
N ILE A 27 16.16 5.32 -8.26
CA ILE A 27 15.12 5.52 -7.26
C ILE A 27 14.59 4.15 -6.84
N GLY A 28 14.73 3.85 -5.56
CA GLY A 28 14.24 2.60 -5.00
C GLY A 28 13.24 2.82 -3.89
N SER A 29 12.53 1.76 -3.53
CA SER A 29 11.64 1.77 -2.37
C SER A 29 12.44 1.74 -1.08
N THR A 30 12.01 2.50 -0.08
CA THR A 30 12.62 2.42 1.24
C THR A 30 12.22 1.11 1.95
N ALA A 31 13.02 0.70 2.94
CA ALA A 31 12.66 -0.45 3.77
C ALA A 31 11.32 -0.23 4.46
N GLN A 32 11.06 0.99 4.93
CA GLN A 32 9.78 1.34 5.56
C GLN A 32 8.59 1.08 4.64
N TYR A 33 8.69 1.46 3.37
CA TYR A 33 7.61 1.22 2.39
C TYR A 33 7.43 -0.27 2.12
N ARG A 34 8.55 -0.98 1.89
CA ARG A 34 8.49 -2.42 1.64
C ARG A 34 7.89 -3.18 2.81
N ASP A 35 8.27 -2.82 4.03
CA ASP A 35 7.73 -3.44 5.24
C ASP A 35 6.23 -3.18 5.38
N TRP A 36 5.79 -1.96 5.07
CA TRP A 36 4.37 -1.63 5.10
C TRP A 36 3.57 -2.43 4.07
N ILE A 37 4.06 -2.51 2.83
CA ILE A 37 3.40 -3.27 1.75
C ILE A 37 3.31 -4.75 2.12
N GLU A 38 4.38 -5.31 2.67
CA GLU A 38 4.39 -6.70 3.08
C GLU A 38 3.37 -6.97 4.19
N ALA A 39 3.37 -6.16 5.23
CA ALA A 39 2.43 -6.29 6.34
C ALA A 39 0.98 -6.09 5.88
N ALA A 40 0.72 -5.07 5.07
CA ALA A 40 -0.60 -4.80 4.53
C ALA A 40 -1.09 -5.93 3.62
N SER A 41 -0.22 -6.46 2.77
CA SER A 41 -0.55 -7.58 1.89
C SER A 41 -0.90 -8.84 2.69
N TRP A 42 -0.21 -9.09 3.77
CA TRP A 42 -0.50 -10.20 4.68
C TRP A 42 -1.88 -10.04 5.32
N GLU A 43 -2.20 -8.84 5.79
CA GLU A 43 -3.53 -8.54 6.34
C GLU A 43 -4.63 -8.76 5.30
N VAL A 44 -4.42 -8.29 4.08
CA VAL A 44 -5.36 -8.50 2.97
C VAL A 44 -5.54 -9.99 2.70
N ALA A 45 -4.45 -10.74 2.59
CA ALA A 45 -4.51 -12.17 2.31
C ALA A 45 -5.28 -12.93 3.39
N THR A 46 -5.11 -12.53 4.65
CA THR A 46 -5.81 -13.13 5.78
C THR A 46 -7.29 -12.78 5.78
N GLN A 47 -7.61 -11.50 5.58
CA GLN A 47 -8.98 -11.00 5.73
C GLN A 47 -9.87 -11.37 4.54
N ARG A 48 -9.32 -11.52 3.34
CA ARG A 48 -10.12 -11.84 2.15
C ARG A 48 -10.73 -13.25 2.18
N LYS A 49 -10.19 -14.14 2.97
CA LYS A 49 -10.71 -15.52 3.15
C LYS A 49 -10.92 -16.26 1.83
N GLY A 50 -9.93 -16.21 0.96
CA GLY A 50 -9.99 -16.84 -0.36
C GLY A 50 -10.80 -16.10 -1.41
N ARG A 51 -11.43 -14.98 -1.07
CA ARG A 51 -12.21 -14.18 -2.03
C ARG A 51 -11.29 -13.34 -2.90
N VAL A 52 -11.63 -13.25 -4.17
CA VAL A 52 -10.90 -12.43 -5.15
C VAL A 52 -11.92 -11.67 -5.99
N VAL A 53 -11.70 -10.36 -6.13
CA VAL A 53 -12.52 -9.54 -7.04
C VAL A 53 -11.83 -9.53 -8.40
N ALA A 54 -12.49 -10.10 -9.39
CA ALA A 54 -12.00 -10.16 -10.76
C ALA A 54 -12.74 -9.14 -11.63
N GLY A 55 -12.02 -8.56 -12.60
CA GLY A 55 -12.59 -7.58 -13.51
C GLY A 55 -12.73 -6.19 -12.91
N PRO A 56 -13.51 -5.31 -13.54
CA PRO A 56 -13.70 -3.95 -13.02
C PRO A 56 -14.29 -3.97 -11.62
N ALA A 57 -13.72 -3.16 -10.73
CA ALA A 57 -14.11 -3.10 -9.34
C ALA A 57 -14.17 -1.66 -8.85
N LEU A 58 -15.14 -1.37 -7.99
CA LEU A 58 -15.18 -0.12 -7.25
C LEU A 58 -14.47 -0.34 -5.92
N VAL A 59 -13.45 0.47 -5.65
CA VAL A 59 -12.72 0.41 -4.38
C VAL A 59 -12.99 1.71 -3.63
N GLU A 60 -13.54 1.58 -2.42
CA GLU A 60 -13.73 2.70 -1.52
C GLU A 60 -12.72 2.60 -0.39
N ILE A 61 -11.97 3.69 -0.19
CA ILE A 61 -10.94 3.75 0.84
C ILE A 61 -11.36 4.79 1.87
N VAL A 62 -11.49 4.34 3.12
CA VAL A 62 -11.74 5.23 4.26
C VAL A 62 -10.49 5.25 5.11
N ALA A 63 -9.85 6.42 5.20
CA ALA A 63 -8.64 6.60 5.97
C ALA A 63 -8.90 7.50 7.17
N THR A 64 -8.40 7.07 8.34
CA THR A 64 -8.48 7.88 9.56
C THR A 64 -7.08 8.37 9.89
N PRO A 65 -6.75 9.62 9.54
CA PRO A 65 -5.42 10.15 9.78
C PRO A 65 -5.21 10.46 11.26
N PRO A 66 -3.95 10.53 11.70
CA PRO A 66 -3.65 11.05 13.03
C PRO A 66 -4.19 12.46 13.22
N LYS A 67 -4.54 12.78 14.45
CA LYS A 67 -5.09 14.08 14.80
C LYS A 67 -4.14 15.21 14.34
N GLY A 68 -4.69 16.21 13.65
CA GLY A 68 -3.93 17.36 13.17
C GLY A 68 -3.22 17.16 11.83
N ARG A 69 -3.39 16.01 11.18
CA ARG A 69 -2.80 15.74 9.87
C ARG A 69 -3.85 15.36 8.86
N ALA A 70 -3.90 16.09 7.74
CA ALA A 70 -4.65 15.68 6.57
C ALA A 70 -3.73 14.84 5.68
N PRO A 71 -4.09 13.59 5.35
CA PRO A 71 -3.27 12.78 4.47
C PRO A 71 -3.38 13.30 3.03
N ASP A 72 -2.30 13.18 2.29
CA ASP A 72 -2.33 13.36 0.85
C ASP A 72 -2.96 12.09 0.24
N LEU A 73 -4.03 12.25 -0.51
CA LEU A 73 -4.76 11.13 -1.10
C LEU A 73 -3.88 10.29 -2.01
N ASP A 74 -2.99 10.91 -2.78
CA ASP A 74 -2.09 10.18 -3.67
C ASP A 74 -1.17 9.23 -2.90
N ASN A 75 -0.78 9.62 -1.67
CA ASN A 75 0.05 8.80 -0.81
C ASN A 75 -0.70 7.60 -0.23
N ILE A 76 -2.02 7.60 -0.28
CA ILE A 76 -2.86 6.54 0.27
C ILE A 76 -3.35 5.60 -0.82
N ILE A 77 -3.80 6.13 -1.93
CA ILE A 77 -4.50 5.35 -2.97
C ILE A 77 -3.58 4.30 -3.59
N LYS A 78 -2.46 4.71 -4.14
CA LYS A 78 -1.59 3.77 -4.86
C LYS A 78 -1.03 2.66 -3.96
N PRO A 79 -0.45 2.97 -2.80
CA PRO A 79 0.04 1.91 -1.92
C PRO A 79 -1.07 0.94 -1.47
N THR A 80 -2.27 1.45 -1.20
CA THR A 80 -3.40 0.61 -0.80
C THR A 80 -3.81 -0.33 -1.92
N LEU A 81 -3.90 0.17 -3.15
CA LEU A 81 -4.21 -0.69 -4.31
C LEU A 81 -3.11 -1.72 -4.54
N ASP A 82 -1.84 -1.35 -4.40
CA ASP A 82 -0.72 -2.28 -4.52
C ASP A 82 -0.82 -3.40 -3.46
N ALA A 83 -1.19 -3.06 -2.23
CA ALA A 83 -1.37 -4.03 -1.17
C ALA A 83 -2.55 -4.98 -1.46
N LEU A 84 -3.66 -4.46 -2.00
CA LEU A 84 -4.80 -5.28 -2.38
C LEU A 84 -4.46 -6.28 -3.48
N GLN A 85 -3.68 -5.86 -4.46
CA GLN A 85 -3.24 -6.74 -5.54
C GLN A 85 -2.24 -7.78 -5.03
N LYS A 86 -1.24 -7.36 -4.27
CA LYS A 86 -0.22 -8.26 -3.74
C LYS A 86 -0.82 -9.27 -2.76
N GLY A 87 -1.80 -8.84 -1.97
CA GLY A 87 -2.51 -9.72 -1.03
C GLY A 87 -3.53 -10.63 -1.70
N GLY A 88 -3.80 -10.46 -2.99
CA GLY A 88 -4.67 -11.32 -3.76
C GLY A 88 -6.15 -10.96 -3.71
N ALA A 89 -6.54 -9.82 -3.17
CA ALA A 89 -7.94 -9.40 -3.14
C ALA A 89 -8.43 -8.89 -4.50
N LEU A 90 -7.53 -8.31 -5.29
CA LEU A 90 -7.83 -7.85 -6.65
C LEU A 90 -7.04 -8.69 -7.65
N ALA A 91 -7.72 -9.18 -8.67
CA ALA A 91 -7.07 -9.85 -9.79
C ALA A 91 -6.47 -8.82 -10.74
N ASN A 92 -5.30 -9.12 -11.27
CA ASN A 92 -4.67 -8.28 -12.30
C ASN A 92 -5.31 -8.50 -13.65
#